data_c298732aabd6d58d2185b75d29637de2
#
_entry.id   c298732aabd6d58d2185b75d29637de2
#
_cell.length_a   1.000
_cell.length_b   1.000
_cell.length_c   1.000
_cell.angle_alpha   90.00
_cell.angle_beta   90.00
_cell.angle_gamma   90.00
#
_symmetry.space_group_name_H-M   'P 1'
#
loop_
_entity.id
_entity.type
_entity.pdbx_description
1 polymer ?
#
loop_
_entity_poly.entity_id
_entity_poly.type
_entity_poly.pdbx_seq_one_letter_code
_entity_poly.pdbx_strand_id
1 'polypeptide(L)'
;MGAASAILFPGQGSQTPDMRDLVQRVRPDLLEMASQAVGEDPFPRADEGTNYAQPAIFCASLAGWEALGRPVEAFMAGHSLGELGALVAAGALDERAGLELVALRGRLMHQSGLEAGDGSMFAILGNGASEQAPEIAEAHDLTVANDNSPLQVVISGDKSRFPEAMAQAKELGLRAMELDVTGAFHSPMMAAAVPEFERALADTTFTQPADGTTVISAVTAEPFTDPRRELADALTMPVRWREVMLTLHELGAERFVDVGPGRVLTGLAKRTLSGVELVNA
;
A
#
# COMPACT_ATOMS: atom_id res chain seq x y z
N MET A 1 23.29 21.80 0.57
CA MET A 1 22.02 21.25 1.08
C MET A 1 22.15 19.76 0.89
N GLY A 2 21.84 18.93 1.91
CA GLY A 2 21.83 17.47 1.76
C GLY A 2 20.77 17.06 0.73
N ALA A 3 20.93 15.89 0.11
CA ALA A 3 19.94 15.30 -0.78
C ALA A 3 18.59 15.15 -0.04
N ALA A 4 17.49 15.51 -0.70
CA ALA A 4 16.17 15.35 -0.08
C ALA A 4 15.83 13.87 0.03
N SER A 5 15.20 13.48 1.14
CA SER A 5 14.82 12.09 1.41
C SER A 5 13.31 11.90 1.31
N ALA A 6 12.91 10.70 0.92
CA ALA A 6 11.54 10.22 0.94
C ALA A 6 11.44 9.00 1.88
N ILE A 7 10.48 9.03 2.80
CA ILE A 7 10.13 7.89 3.67
C ILE A 7 8.98 7.12 3.02
N LEU A 8 9.15 5.81 2.88
CA LEU A 8 8.21 4.91 2.22
C LEU A 8 7.58 3.94 3.22
N PHE A 9 6.25 3.90 3.23
CA PHE A 9 5.45 3.01 4.07
C PHE A 9 4.85 1.88 3.22
N PRO A 10 5.23 0.62 3.45
CA PRO A 10 4.78 -0.48 2.60
C PRO A 10 3.32 -0.89 2.85
N GLY A 11 2.79 -1.61 1.87
CA GLY A 11 1.49 -2.26 1.91
C GLY A 11 1.57 -3.76 2.17
N GLN A 12 0.44 -4.43 1.94
CA GLN A 12 0.32 -5.89 2.05
C GLN A 12 1.30 -6.60 1.10
N GLY A 13 1.84 -7.72 1.56
CA GLY A 13 2.92 -8.46 0.90
C GLY A 13 4.31 -8.14 1.45
N SER A 14 4.40 -7.18 2.39
CA SER A 14 5.65 -6.83 3.09
C SER A 14 5.80 -7.50 4.44
N GLN A 15 4.76 -8.16 4.95
CA GLN A 15 4.78 -8.81 6.27
C GLN A 15 5.92 -9.83 6.38
N THR A 16 6.55 -9.85 7.56
CA THR A 16 7.63 -10.77 7.90
C THR A 16 7.34 -11.45 9.23
N PRO A 17 7.85 -12.68 9.45
CA PRO A 17 7.60 -13.41 10.69
C PRO A 17 8.09 -12.69 11.96
N ASP A 18 9.09 -11.81 11.84
CA ASP A 18 9.73 -11.09 12.93
C ASP A 18 9.17 -9.67 13.18
N MET A 19 8.21 -9.23 12.36
CA MET A 19 7.66 -7.87 12.50
C MET A 19 7.00 -7.62 13.87
N ARG A 20 6.39 -8.65 14.50
CA ARG A 20 5.83 -8.55 15.84
C ARG A 20 6.90 -8.28 16.89
N ASP A 21 8.08 -8.92 16.76
CA ASP A 21 9.19 -8.74 17.68
C ASP A 21 9.80 -7.33 17.57
N LEU A 22 9.80 -6.75 16.37
CA LEU A 22 10.17 -5.34 16.17
C LEU A 22 9.22 -4.43 16.95
N VAL A 23 7.90 -4.60 16.78
CA VAL A 23 6.90 -3.80 17.49
C VAL A 23 7.02 -3.98 19.01
N GLN A 24 7.14 -5.23 19.50
CA GLN A 24 7.31 -5.52 20.93
C GLN A 24 8.53 -4.83 21.53
N ARG A 25 9.61 -4.70 20.78
CA ARG A 25 10.86 -4.08 21.25
C ARG A 25 10.81 -2.56 21.21
N VAL A 26 10.22 -1.98 20.17
CA VAL A 26 10.31 -0.53 19.87
C VAL A 26 9.05 0.21 20.31
N ARG A 27 7.86 -0.35 20.07
CA ARG A 27 6.54 0.24 20.32
C ARG A 27 5.55 -0.79 20.86
N PRO A 28 5.80 -1.34 22.08
CA PRO A 28 4.93 -2.36 22.68
C PRO A 28 3.48 -1.88 22.89
N ASP A 29 3.26 -0.57 23.01
CA ASP A 29 1.95 0.04 23.07
C ASP A 29 1.10 -0.22 21.81
N LEU A 30 1.72 -0.29 20.64
CA LEU A 30 1.01 -0.58 19.38
C LEU A 30 0.45 -2.01 19.33
N LEU A 31 1.02 -2.98 20.05
CA LEU A 31 0.44 -4.33 20.14
C LEU A 31 -0.90 -4.31 20.85
N GLU A 32 -1.00 -3.56 21.94
CA GLU A 32 -2.25 -3.41 22.69
C GLU A 32 -3.29 -2.64 21.86
N MET A 33 -2.87 -1.53 21.26
CA MET A 33 -3.75 -0.73 20.38
C MET A 33 -4.27 -1.54 19.20
N ALA A 34 -3.42 -2.33 18.53
CA ALA A 34 -3.84 -3.18 17.43
C ALA A 34 -4.83 -4.26 17.89
N SER A 35 -4.56 -4.89 19.04
CA SER A 35 -5.47 -5.89 19.61
C SER A 35 -6.83 -5.29 19.99
N GLN A 36 -6.86 -4.05 20.49
CA GLN A 36 -8.11 -3.34 20.77
C GLN A 36 -8.89 -3.02 19.49
N ALA A 37 -8.19 -2.56 18.43
CA ALA A 37 -8.82 -2.16 17.17
C ALA A 37 -9.36 -3.37 16.37
N VAL A 38 -8.68 -4.51 16.44
CA VAL A 38 -9.04 -5.74 15.69
C VAL A 38 -9.91 -6.68 16.53
N GLY A 39 -9.82 -6.62 17.87
CA GLY A 39 -10.46 -7.53 18.80
C GLY A 39 -9.58 -8.71 19.24
N GLU A 40 -8.43 -8.90 18.62
CA GLU A 40 -7.40 -9.89 18.93
C GLU A 40 -6.03 -9.44 18.40
N ASP A 41 -4.93 -10.12 18.79
CA ASP A 41 -3.59 -9.83 18.24
C ASP A 41 -3.54 -10.18 16.75
N PRO A 42 -3.38 -9.19 15.84
CA PRO A 42 -3.40 -9.45 14.40
C PRO A 42 -2.10 -10.08 13.86
N PHE A 43 -0.99 -9.98 14.58
CA PHE A 43 0.32 -10.39 14.07
C PHE A 43 0.44 -11.89 13.77
N PRO A 44 0.01 -12.82 14.64
CA PRO A 44 0.08 -14.25 14.34
C PRO A 44 -0.76 -14.67 13.13
N ARG A 45 -1.73 -13.84 12.74
CA ARG A 45 -2.71 -14.10 11.69
C ARG A 45 -2.53 -13.21 10.45
N ALA A 46 -1.42 -12.49 10.37
CA ALA A 46 -1.19 -11.52 9.28
C ALA A 46 -1.19 -12.15 7.87
N ASP A 47 -0.93 -13.45 7.76
CA ASP A 47 -0.99 -14.20 6.50
C ASP A 47 -2.38 -14.80 6.21
N GLU A 48 -3.34 -14.73 7.17
CA GLU A 48 -4.67 -15.31 6.99
C GLU A 48 -5.66 -14.39 6.25
N GLY A 49 -5.39 -13.08 6.23
CA GLY A 49 -6.26 -12.14 5.54
C GLY A 49 -5.89 -10.67 5.73
N THR A 50 -6.43 -9.84 4.85
CA THR A 50 -6.15 -8.41 4.83
C THR A 50 -6.62 -7.67 6.09
N ASN A 51 -7.64 -8.18 6.79
CA ASN A 51 -8.13 -7.67 8.08
C ASN A 51 -7.12 -7.79 9.22
N TYR A 52 -6.17 -8.72 9.13
CA TYR A 52 -5.05 -8.87 10.06
C TYR A 52 -3.76 -8.25 9.51
N ALA A 53 -3.49 -8.46 8.21
CA ALA A 53 -2.28 -7.96 7.57
C ALA A 53 -2.15 -6.44 7.69
N GLN A 54 -3.23 -5.70 7.39
CA GLN A 54 -3.17 -4.24 7.36
C GLN A 54 -2.78 -3.63 8.72
N PRO A 55 -3.46 -3.91 9.85
CA PRO A 55 -3.07 -3.34 11.14
C PRO A 55 -1.69 -3.82 11.61
N ALA A 56 -1.30 -5.07 11.33
CA ALA A 56 0.02 -5.57 11.71
C ALA A 56 1.15 -4.84 10.95
N ILE A 57 1.02 -4.66 9.62
CA ILE A 57 2.00 -3.94 8.80
C ILE A 57 2.06 -2.46 9.17
N PHE A 58 0.92 -1.82 9.45
CA PHE A 58 0.86 -0.43 9.90
C PHE A 58 1.66 -0.24 11.19
N CYS A 59 1.43 -1.06 12.21
CA CYS A 59 2.17 -1.00 13.46
C CYS A 59 3.66 -1.29 13.28
N ALA A 60 4.02 -2.27 12.45
CA ALA A 60 5.41 -2.59 12.16
C ALA A 60 6.12 -1.45 11.43
N SER A 61 5.44 -0.77 10.49
CA SER A 61 5.97 0.39 9.79
C SER A 61 6.20 1.59 10.70
N LEU A 62 5.27 1.86 11.63
CA LEU A 62 5.46 2.90 12.63
C LEU A 62 6.60 2.55 13.61
N ALA A 63 6.75 1.29 13.98
CA ALA A 63 7.86 0.84 14.82
C ALA A 63 9.21 0.96 14.08
N GLY A 64 9.27 0.65 12.79
CA GLY A 64 10.46 0.87 11.96
C GLY A 64 10.81 2.36 11.84
N TRP A 65 9.82 3.21 11.60
CA TRP A 65 10.01 4.67 11.59
C TRP A 65 10.48 5.20 12.95
N GLU A 66 9.91 4.70 14.06
CA GLU A 66 10.37 5.04 15.43
C GLU A 66 11.82 4.62 15.66
N ALA A 67 12.23 3.42 15.21
CA ALA A 67 13.58 2.91 15.36
C ALA A 67 14.63 3.78 14.63
N LEU A 68 14.23 4.51 13.61
CA LEU A 68 15.04 5.53 12.93
C LEU A 68 15.04 6.89 13.63
N GLY A 69 14.33 7.05 14.75
CA GLY A 69 14.21 8.31 15.48
C GLY A 69 13.13 9.25 14.91
N ARG A 70 12.12 8.71 14.27
CA ARG A 70 10.99 9.47 13.67
C ARG A 70 11.44 10.57 12.71
N PRO A 71 12.26 10.29 11.70
CA PRO A 71 12.69 11.33 10.78
C PRO A 71 11.48 11.98 10.10
N VAL A 72 11.40 13.30 10.16
CA VAL A 72 10.45 14.09 9.36
C VAL A 72 11.22 14.59 8.15
N GLU A 73 10.97 13.96 7.01
CA GLU A 73 11.68 14.23 5.77
C GLU A 73 10.82 15.06 4.82
N ALA A 74 11.43 15.59 3.76
CA ALA A 74 10.74 16.43 2.79
C ALA A 74 9.56 15.72 2.12
N PHE A 75 9.67 14.40 1.95
CA PHE A 75 8.65 13.62 1.25
C PHE A 75 8.30 12.34 2.02
N MET A 76 7.02 11.99 1.98
CA MET A 76 6.51 10.72 2.48
C MET A 76 5.52 10.13 1.48
N ALA A 77 5.49 8.81 1.34
CA ALA A 77 4.50 8.11 0.53
C ALA A 77 4.22 6.72 1.10
N GLY A 78 3.02 6.22 0.84
CA GLY A 78 2.61 4.90 1.26
C GLY A 78 2.03 4.08 0.11
N HIS A 79 2.35 2.78 0.08
CA HIS A 79 1.74 1.86 -0.87
C HIS A 79 0.43 1.33 -0.28
N SER A 80 -0.70 1.68 -0.89
CA SER A 80 -2.03 1.23 -0.44
C SER A 80 -2.28 1.58 1.04
N LEU A 81 -2.38 0.61 1.95
CA LEU A 81 -2.54 0.85 3.40
C LEU A 81 -1.43 1.74 3.99
N GLY A 82 -0.26 1.73 3.38
CA GLY A 82 0.88 2.54 3.81
C GLY A 82 0.63 4.06 3.74
N GLU A 83 -0.35 4.52 2.95
CA GLU A 83 -0.74 5.93 2.90
C GLU A 83 -1.17 6.45 4.28
N LEU A 84 -1.90 5.63 5.06
CA LEU A 84 -2.29 5.99 6.42
C LEU A 84 -1.06 6.10 7.35
N GLY A 85 -0.06 5.23 7.18
CA GLY A 85 1.22 5.34 7.90
C GLY A 85 2.01 6.60 7.53
N ALA A 86 2.04 6.94 6.24
CA ALA A 86 2.70 8.16 5.75
C ALA A 86 2.03 9.43 6.30
N LEU A 87 0.69 9.49 6.33
CA LEU A 87 -0.07 10.61 6.90
C LEU A 87 0.15 10.75 8.41
N VAL A 88 0.24 9.64 9.15
CA VAL A 88 0.58 9.65 10.59
C VAL A 88 2.00 10.18 10.80
N ALA A 89 2.97 9.67 10.07
CA ALA A 89 4.36 10.10 10.19
C ALA A 89 4.57 11.58 9.82
N ALA A 90 3.80 12.07 8.85
CA ALA A 90 3.78 13.49 8.48
C ALA A 90 3.04 14.40 9.48
N GLY A 91 2.42 13.84 10.53
CA GLY A 91 1.62 14.60 11.50
C GLY A 91 0.27 15.07 10.97
N ALA A 92 -0.17 14.57 9.81
CA ALA A 92 -1.45 14.92 9.23
C ALA A 92 -2.62 14.10 9.78
N LEU A 93 -2.34 12.98 10.44
CA LEU A 93 -3.32 12.06 11.03
C LEU A 93 -2.83 11.61 12.41
N ASP A 94 -3.74 11.57 13.39
CA ASP A 94 -3.45 10.98 14.70
C ASP A 94 -3.16 9.48 14.59
N GLU A 95 -2.19 8.97 15.35
CA GLU A 95 -1.72 7.59 15.28
C GLU A 95 -2.82 6.57 15.64
N ARG A 96 -3.61 6.84 16.67
CA ARG A 96 -4.72 5.98 17.08
C ARG A 96 -5.82 5.98 16.01
N ALA A 97 -6.20 7.16 15.52
CA ALA A 97 -7.18 7.29 14.44
C ALA A 97 -6.71 6.59 13.16
N GLY A 98 -5.42 6.68 12.83
CA GLY A 98 -4.81 5.97 11.72
C GLY A 98 -4.92 4.45 11.86
N LEU A 99 -4.63 3.90 13.04
CA LEU A 99 -4.77 2.47 13.31
C LEU A 99 -6.23 2.00 13.25
N GLU A 100 -7.17 2.77 13.79
CA GLU A 100 -8.60 2.48 13.73
C GLU A 100 -9.10 2.45 12.28
N LEU A 101 -8.68 3.42 11.46
CA LEU A 101 -8.98 3.44 10.02
C LEU A 101 -8.37 2.25 9.28
N VAL A 102 -7.14 1.87 9.58
CA VAL A 102 -6.48 0.71 8.94
C VAL A 102 -7.18 -0.60 9.33
N ALA A 103 -7.56 -0.77 10.59
CA ALA A 103 -8.30 -1.95 11.04
C ALA A 103 -9.68 -2.04 10.38
N LEU A 104 -10.39 -0.90 10.31
CA LEU A 104 -11.68 -0.81 9.61
C LEU A 104 -11.52 -1.12 8.12
N ARG A 105 -10.54 -0.50 7.44
CA ARG A 105 -10.24 -0.72 6.03
C ARG A 105 -9.97 -2.19 5.74
N GLY A 106 -9.10 -2.81 6.53
CA GLY A 106 -8.77 -4.23 6.40
C GLY A 106 -10.00 -5.13 6.55
N ARG A 107 -10.85 -4.85 7.54
CA ARG A 107 -12.10 -5.59 7.76
C ARG A 107 -13.07 -5.43 6.59
N LEU A 108 -13.29 -4.21 6.12
CA LEU A 108 -14.22 -3.93 5.01
C LEU A 108 -13.75 -4.57 3.70
N MET A 109 -12.45 -4.47 3.38
CA MET A 109 -11.89 -5.09 2.19
C MET A 109 -11.95 -6.63 2.26
N HIS A 110 -11.70 -7.21 3.44
CA HIS A 110 -11.84 -8.65 3.65
C HIS A 110 -13.29 -9.11 3.43
N GLN A 111 -14.23 -8.40 4.05
CA GLN A 111 -15.66 -8.72 3.93
C GLN A 111 -16.13 -8.57 2.47
N SER A 112 -15.79 -7.46 1.80
CA SER A 112 -16.13 -7.26 0.39
C SER A 112 -15.53 -8.34 -0.52
N GLY A 113 -14.31 -8.80 -0.22
CA GLY A 113 -13.69 -9.90 -0.95
C GLY A 113 -14.47 -11.21 -0.80
N LEU A 114 -14.92 -11.54 0.41
CA LEU A 114 -15.74 -12.73 0.65
C LEU A 114 -17.13 -12.64 0.01
N GLU A 115 -17.77 -11.46 0.06
CA GLU A 115 -19.09 -11.23 -0.52
C GLU A 115 -19.06 -11.23 -2.05
N ALA A 116 -18.01 -10.72 -2.66
CA ALA A 116 -17.81 -10.74 -4.12
C ALA A 116 -17.50 -12.14 -4.67
N GLY A 117 -17.11 -13.09 -3.81
CA GLY A 117 -16.88 -14.49 -4.18
C GLY A 117 -15.58 -14.70 -4.96
N ASP A 118 -15.64 -14.81 -6.28
CA ASP A 118 -14.50 -15.21 -7.12
C ASP A 118 -13.49 -14.07 -7.44
N GLY A 119 -13.46 -13.02 -6.64
CA GLY A 119 -12.49 -11.93 -6.77
C GLY A 119 -11.08 -12.35 -6.33
N SER A 120 -10.06 -12.06 -7.14
CA SER A 120 -8.65 -12.32 -6.82
C SER A 120 -7.72 -11.37 -7.58
N MET A 121 -6.40 -11.62 -7.48
CA MET A 121 -5.36 -10.82 -8.13
C MET A 121 -4.26 -11.72 -8.72
N PHE A 122 -3.59 -11.25 -9.76
CA PHE A 122 -2.36 -11.86 -10.26
C PHE A 122 -1.35 -10.80 -10.69
N ALA A 123 -0.07 -11.11 -10.57
CA ALA A 123 1.02 -10.23 -11.00
C ALA A 123 1.47 -10.57 -12.42
N ILE A 124 1.68 -9.54 -13.24
CA ILE A 124 2.38 -9.61 -14.53
C ILE A 124 3.79 -9.09 -14.32
N LEU A 125 4.78 -9.87 -14.75
CA LEU A 125 6.19 -9.64 -14.47
C LEU A 125 7.01 -9.73 -15.75
N GLY A 126 7.94 -8.81 -15.95
CA GLY A 126 8.89 -8.82 -17.07
C GLY A 126 9.02 -7.47 -17.75
N ASN A 127 9.92 -7.39 -18.74
CA ASN A 127 10.11 -6.17 -19.52
C ASN A 127 8.83 -5.87 -20.34
N GLY A 128 8.31 -4.67 -20.24
CA GLY A 128 7.08 -4.27 -20.89
C GLY A 128 5.80 -4.56 -20.08
N ALA A 129 5.91 -5.00 -18.80
CA ALA A 129 4.75 -5.28 -17.97
C ALA A 129 3.85 -4.06 -17.81
N SER A 130 4.43 -2.86 -17.56
CA SER A 130 3.66 -1.62 -17.38
C SER A 130 2.95 -1.14 -18.65
N GLU A 131 3.49 -1.46 -19.82
CA GLU A 131 2.91 -1.11 -21.11
C GLU A 131 1.81 -2.07 -21.55
N GLN A 132 1.99 -3.39 -21.28
CA GLN A 132 1.10 -4.44 -21.76
C GLN A 132 -0.06 -4.76 -20.80
N ALA A 133 0.15 -4.59 -19.50
CA ALA A 133 -0.86 -4.98 -18.51
C ALA A 133 -2.20 -4.21 -18.63
N PRO A 134 -2.24 -2.91 -18.96
CA PRO A 134 -3.50 -2.23 -19.20
C PRO A 134 -4.33 -2.81 -20.35
N GLU A 135 -3.68 -3.16 -21.47
CA GLU A 135 -4.34 -3.78 -22.63
C GLU A 135 -4.86 -5.19 -22.30
N ILE A 136 -4.08 -5.97 -21.55
CA ILE A 136 -4.50 -7.30 -21.08
C ILE A 136 -5.71 -7.17 -20.14
N ALA A 137 -5.67 -6.23 -19.19
CA ALA A 137 -6.77 -6.00 -18.25
C ALA A 137 -8.06 -5.63 -18.99
N GLU A 138 -8.00 -4.67 -19.92
CA GLU A 138 -9.15 -4.22 -20.70
C GLU A 138 -9.72 -5.37 -21.58
N ALA A 139 -8.87 -6.13 -22.25
CA ALA A 139 -9.28 -7.23 -23.13
C ALA A 139 -10.04 -8.35 -22.39
N HIS A 140 -9.84 -8.49 -21.09
CA HIS A 140 -10.43 -9.57 -20.28
C HIS A 140 -11.39 -9.06 -19.20
N ASP A 141 -11.85 -7.80 -19.28
CA ASP A 141 -12.75 -7.20 -18.28
C ASP A 141 -12.19 -7.29 -16.85
N LEU A 142 -10.90 -6.98 -16.72
CA LEU A 142 -10.12 -6.92 -15.49
C LEU A 142 -9.63 -5.50 -15.23
N THR A 143 -9.08 -5.24 -14.05
CA THR A 143 -8.61 -3.91 -13.64
C THR A 143 -7.14 -3.95 -13.26
N VAL A 144 -6.35 -2.96 -13.68
CA VAL A 144 -5.02 -2.73 -13.11
C VAL A 144 -5.19 -2.28 -11.66
N ALA A 145 -4.72 -3.09 -10.73
CA ALA A 145 -4.79 -2.82 -9.29
C ALA A 145 -3.56 -2.05 -8.79
N ASN A 146 -2.37 -2.44 -9.25
CA ASN A 146 -1.12 -1.78 -8.85
C ASN A 146 -0.19 -1.67 -10.06
N ASP A 147 0.18 -0.44 -10.42
CA ASP A 147 1.33 -0.17 -11.31
C ASP A 147 2.58 0.04 -10.43
N ASN A 148 3.26 -1.08 -10.13
CA ASN A 148 4.32 -1.10 -9.13
C ASN A 148 5.69 -0.67 -9.65
N SER A 149 6.00 -0.98 -10.89
CA SER A 149 7.27 -0.63 -11.54
C SER A 149 7.18 -0.95 -13.04
N PRO A 150 8.15 -0.53 -13.89
CA PRO A 150 8.18 -0.91 -15.31
C PRO A 150 8.14 -2.43 -15.54
N LEU A 151 8.55 -3.22 -14.52
CA LEU A 151 8.67 -4.67 -14.60
C LEU A 151 7.59 -5.44 -13.83
N GLN A 152 6.66 -4.75 -13.17
CA GLN A 152 5.64 -5.39 -12.33
C GLN A 152 4.35 -4.59 -12.27
N VAL A 153 3.27 -5.21 -12.71
CA VAL A 153 1.89 -4.73 -12.56
C VAL A 153 1.05 -5.82 -11.94
N VAL A 154 0.11 -5.46 -11.09
CA VAL A 154 -0.88 -6.40 -10.52
C VAL A 154 -2.24 -6.11 -11.15
N ILE A 155 -2.89 -7.16 -11.60
CA ILE A 155 -4.25 -7.13 -12.15
C ILE A 155 -5.21 -7.76 -11.15
N SER A 156 -6.39 -7.21 -11.06
CA SER A 156 -7.46 -7.57 -10.12
C SER A 156 -8.78 -7.76 -10.85
N GLY A 157 -9.60 -8.68 -10.37
CA GLY A 157 -10.94 -8.93 -10.91
C GLY A 157 -11.46 -10.33 -10.68
N ASP A 158 -12.42 -10.76 -11.51
CA ASP A 158 -12.99 -12.09 -11.49
C ASP A 158 -11.95 -13.16 -11.89
N LYS A 159 -11.67 -14.08 -10.98
CA LYS A 159 -10.68 -15.15 -11.17
C LYS A 159 -10.99 -16.04 -12.38
N SER A 160 -12.23 -16.17 -12.79
CA SER A 160 -12.62 -16.96 -13.97
C SER A 160 -11.99 -16.44 -15.28
N ARG A 161 -11.60 -15.13 -15.29
CA ARG A 161 -10.95 -14.47 -16.44
C ARG A 161 -9.44 -14.66 -16.47
N PHE A 162 -8.83 -15.09 -15.37
CA PHE A 162 -7.36 -15.18 -15.23
C PHE A 162 -6.69 -16.14 -16.22
N PRO A 163 -7.22 -17.33 -16.50
CA PRO A 163 -6.54 -18.25 -17.41
C PRO A 163 -6.25 -17.66 -18.80
N GLU A 164 -7.23 -16.93 -19.37
CA GLU A 164 -7.09 -16.29 -20.69
C GLU A 164 -6.15 -15.09 -20.64
N ALA A 165 -6.30 -14.21 -19.63
CA ALA A 165 -5.44 -13.05 -19.43
C ALA A 165 -3.97 -13.45 -19.19
N MET A 166 -3.73 -14.47 -18.37
CA MET A 166 -2.39 -15.00 -18.10
C MET A 166 -1.78 -15.70 -19.34
N ALA A 167 -2.60 -16.35 -20.16
CA ALA A 167 -2.14 -16.93 -21.44
C ALA A 167 -1.69 -15.82 -22.40
N GLN A 168 -2.46 -14.74 -22.54
CA GLN A 168 -2.07 -13.58 -23.35
C GLN A 168 -0.77 -12.94 -22.85
N ALA A 169 -0.62 -12.75 -21.52
CA ALA A 169 0.64 -12.24 -20.96
C ALA A 169 1.84 -13.12 -21.35
N LYS A 170 1.67 -14.44 -21.32
CA LYS A 170 2.71 -15.40 -21.70
C LYS A 170 3.05 -15.33 -23.21
N GLU A 171 2.06 -15.16 -24.08
CA GLU A 171 2.27 -14.97 -25.51
C GLU A 171 3.09 -13.71 -25.82
N LEU A 172 2.94 -12.67 -24.99
CA LEU A 172 3.72 -11.43 -25.05
C LEU A 172 5.11 -11.55 -24.37
N GLY A 173 5.51 -12.75 -23.93
CA GLY A 173 6.80 -13.00 -23.28
C GLY A 173 6.88 -12.57 -21.81
N LEU A 174 5.74 -12.26 -21.18
CA LEU A 174 5.63 -11.91 -19.78
C LEU A 174 5.36 -13.14 -18.90
N ARG A 175 5.68 -13.04 -17.63
CA ARG A 175 5.28 -14.03 -16.62
C ARG A 175 4.03 -13.54 -15.90
N ALA A 176 3.09 -14.43 -15.67
CA ALA A 176 1.92 -14.17 -14.85
C ALA A 176 1.87 -15.15 -13.67
N MET A 177 1.50 -14.65 -12.47
CA MET A 177 1.47 -15.45 -11.25
C MET A 177 0.30 -14.98 -10.37
N GLU A 178 -0.60 -15.91 -10.05
CA GLU A 178 -1.68 -15.64 -9.08
C GLU A 178 -1.10 -15.26 -7.71
N LEU A 179 -1.78 -14.34 -7.02
CA LEU A 179 -1.45 -13.93 -5.67
C LEU A 179 -2.37 -14.65 -4.68
N ASP A 180 -1.83 -14.99 -3.51
CA ASP A 180 -2.61 -15.59 -2.43
C ASP A 180 -3.33 -14.49 -1.65
N VAL A 181 -4.44 -14.03 -2.20
CA VAL A 181 -5.29 -13.00 -1.63
C VAL A 181 -6.77 -13.36 -1.77
N THR A 182 -7.58 -12.90 -0.83
CA THR A 182 -9.00 -13.27 -0.70
C THR A 182 -9.94 -12.25 -1.35
N GLY A 183 -9.46 -11.42 -2.28
CA GLY A 183 -10.33 -10.42 -2.92
C GLY A 183 -9.66 -9.70 -4.08
N ALA A 184 -10.48 -9.11 -4.93
CA ALA A 184 -10.08 -8.27 -6.04
C ALA A 184 -9.84 -6.83 -5.56
N PHE A 185 -8.79 -6.61 -4.77
CA PHE A 185 -8.47 -5.31 -4.20
C PHE A 185 -8.15 -4.29 -5.29
N HIS A 186 -8.39 -3.00 -5.00
CA HIS A 186 -8.14 -1.88 -5.93
C HIS A 186 -8.90 -2.04 -7.25
N SER A 187 -10.14 -2.55 -7.19
CA SER A 187 -11.03 -2.72 -8.33
C SER A 187 -12.46 -2.35 -7.96
N PRO A 188 -13.38 -2.19 -8.94
CA PRO A 188 -14.80 -1.95 -8.67
C PRO A 188 -15.46 -3.01 -7.78
N MET A 189 -14.89 -4.22 -7.65
CA MET A 189 -15.41 -5.26 -6.75
C MET A 189 -15.29 -4.90 -5.27
N MET A 190 -14.51 -3.86 -4.92
CA MET A 190 -14.42 -3.32 -3.55
C MET A 190 -15.44 -2.21 -3.26
N ALA A 191 -16.34 -1.89 -4.18
CA ALA A 191 -17.28 -0.77 -4.03
C ALA A 191 -18.18 -0.89 -2.77
N ALA A 192 -18.49 -2.09 -2.31
CA ALA A 192 -19.29 -2.30 -1.10
C ALA A 192 -18.58 -1.78 0.18
N ALA A 193 -17.25 -1.73 0.20
CA ALA A 193 -16.46 -1.21 1.32
C ALA A 193 -16.50 0.32 1.43
N VAL A 194 -16.71 1.04 0.32
CA VAL A 194 -16.56 2.50 0.23
C VAL A 194 -17.47 3.26 1.17
N PRO A 195 -18.80 3.04 1.24
CA PRO A 195 -19.71 3.90 2.02
C PRO A 195 -19.44 3.90 3.53
N GLU A 196 -19.00 2.78 4.10
CA GLU A 196 -18.66 2.71 5.53
C GLU A 196 -17.31 3.34 5.81
N PHE A 197 -16.34 3.17 4.91
CA PHE A 197 -15.04 3.78 5.05
C PHE A 197 -15.09 5.31 4.88
N GLU A 198 -15.88 5.83 3.92
CA GLU A 198 -16.12 7.27 3.74
C GLU A 198 -16.72 7.91 5.01
N ARG A 199 -17.67 7.24 5.66
CA ARG A 199 -18.23 7.75 6.94
C ARG A 199 -17.16 7.85 8.01
N ALA A 200 -16.32 6.83 8.18
CA ALA A 200 -15.23 6.85 9.15
C ALA A 200 -14.20 7.96 8.82
N LEU A 201 -13.87 8.14 7.54
CA LEU A 201 -13.00 9.23 7.09
C LEU A 201 -13.61 10.61 7.35
N ALA A 202 -14.93 10.78 7.18
CA ALA A 202 -15.63 12.03 7.47
C ALA A 202 -15.57 12.41 8.96
N ASP A 203 -15.66 11.42 9.85
CA ASP A 203 -15.58 11.59 11.30
C ASP A 203 -14.13 11.76 11.81
N THR A 204 -13.13 11.49 10.96
CA THR A 204 -11.71 11.59 11.31
C THR A 204 -11.17 13.00 11.06
N THR A 205 -10.36 13.49 12.01
CA THR A 205 -9.66 14.77 11.86
C THR A 205 -8.35 14.58 11.10
N PHE A 206 -8.23 15.29 9.99
CA PHE A 206 -6.98 15.45 9.23
C PHE A 206 -6.48 16.89 9.39
N THR A 207 -5.18 17.04 9.56
CA THR A 207 -4.49 18.34 9.62
C THR A 207 -3.51 18.47 8.45
N GLN A 208 -2.90 19.64 8.28
CA GLN A 208 -1.81 19.78 7.33
C GLN A 208 -0.60 18.96 7.81
N PRO A 209 0.17 18.36 6.89
CA PRO A 209 1.47 17.79 7.24
C PRO A 209 2.38 18.80 7.93
N ALA A 210 3.38 18.32 8.67
CA ALA A 210 4.41 19.15 9.27
C ALA A 210 5.07 20.08 8.23
N ASP A 211 5.47 21.28 8.67
CA ASP A 211 6.07 22.28 7.79
C ASP A 211 7.26 21.70 7.00
N GLY A 212 7.22 21.87 5.68
CA GLY A 212 8.24 21.37 4.76
C GLY A 212 8.10 19.89 4.36
N THR A 213 7.05 19.20 4.85
CA THR A 213 6.77 17.81 4.47
C THR A 213 5.62 17.73 3.47
N THR A 214 5.81 16.93 2.44
CA THR A 214 4.79 16.62 1.44
C THR A 214 4.49 15.13 1.44
N VAL A 215 3.20 14.76 1.51
CA VAL A 215 2.75 13.37 1.39
C VAL A 215 2.16 13.16 0.01
N ILE A 216 2.67 12.17 -0.74
CA ILE A 216 2.19 11.84 -2.09
C ILE A 216 1.12 10.76 -2.00
N SER A 217 -0.03 11.00 -2.63
CA SER A 217 -1.12 10.04 -2.75
C SER A 217 -0.79 8.97 -3.78
N ALA A 218 -1.05 7.72 -3.46
CA ALA A 218 -0.85 6.60 -4.38
C ALA A 218 -1.96 6.48 -5.46
N VAL A 219 -3.08 7.19 -5.27
CA VAL A 219 -4.18 7.25 -6.25
C VAL A 219 -3.89 8.27 -7.34
N THR A 220 -3.47 9.48 -6.95
CA THR A 220 -3.23 10.59 -7.89
C THR A 220 -1.79 10.67 -8.36
N ALA A 221 -0.84 10.09 -7.64
CA ALA A 221 0.60 10.27 -7.75
C ALA A 221 1.06 11.73 -7.57
N GLU A 222 0.25 12.55 -6.90
CA GLU A 222 0.45 13.97 -6.61
C GLU A 222 0.35 14.20 -5.09
N PRO A 223 0.76 15.37 -4.56
CA PRO A 223 0.53 15.70 -3.16
C PRO A 223 -0.95 15.58 -2.77
N PHE A 224 -1.22 15.01 -1.61
CA PHE A 224 -2.60 14.95 -1.09
C PHE A 224 -3.24 16.33 -1.05
N THR A 225 -4.45 16.43 -1.62
CA THR A 225 -5.29 17.63 -1.58
C THR A 225 -6.54 17.42 -0.73
N ASP A 226 -7.13 16.25 -0.80
CA ASP A 226 -8.27 15.82 0.01
C ASP A 226 -8.04 14.37 0.50
N PRO A 227 -7.37 14.19 1.66
CA PRO A 227 -7.07 12.85 2.18
C PRO A 227 -8.30 11.97 2.38
N ARG A 228 -9.47 12.55 2.70
CA ARG A 228 -10.70 11.77 2.89
C ARG A 228 -11.15 11.12 1.59
N ARG A 229 -11.21 11.93 0.54
CA ARG A 229 -11.63 11.46 -0.77
C ARG A 229 -10.62 10.48 -1.36
N GLU A 230 -9.34 10.85 -1.36
CA GLU A 230 -8.29 10.04 -1.99
C GLU A 230 -8.10 8.69 -1.30
N LEU A 231 -8.21 8.62 0.05
CA LEU A 231 -8.19 7.36 0.79
C LEU A 231 -9.43 6.49 0.55
N ALA A 232 -10.59 7.09 0.32
CA ALA A 232 -11.80 6.35 -0.06
C ALA A 232 -11.68 5.80 -1.49
N ASP A 233 -11.24 6.63 -2.43
CA ASP A 233 -10.97 6.27 -3.82
C ASP A 233 -9.94 5.13 -3.92
N ALA A 234 -8.95 5.09 -3.02
CA ALA A 234 -7.93 4.05 -2.95
C ALA A 234 -8.48 2.63 -2.71
N LEU A 235 -9.73 2.45 -2.32
CA LEU A 235 -10.34 1.11 -2.21
C LEU A 235 -10.64 0.50 -3.58
N THR A 236 -11.01 1.33 -4.56
CA THR A 236 -11.48 0.90 -5.88
C THR A 236 -10.59 1.35 -7.04
N MET A 237 -9.66 2.27 -6.78
CA MET A 237 -8.75 2.83 -7.77
C MET A 237 -7.36 2.19 -7.70
N PRO A 238 -6.59 2.20 -8.80
CA PRO A 238 -5.26 1.63 -8.83
C PRO A 238 -4.26 2.37 -7.95
N VAL A 239 -3.33 1.63 -7.38
CA VAL A 239 -2.11 2.16 -6.75
C VAL A 239 -1.11 2.49 -7.86
N ARG A 240 -0.85 3.77 -8.11
CA ARG A 240 0.06 4.29 -9.14
C ARG A 240 1.50 4.40 -8.62
N TRP A 241 2.00 3.31 -8.02
CA TRP A 241 3.25 3.34 -7.27
C TRP A 241 4.48 3.73 -8.12
N ARG A 242 4.54 3.26 -9.35
CA ARG A 242 5.61 3.65 -10.29
C ARG A 242 5.64 5.16 -10.51
N GLU A 243 4.48 5.78 -10.69
CA GLU A 243 4.38 7.23 -10.85
C GLU A 243 4.71 7.97 -9.55
N VAL A 244 4.28 7.47 -8.38
CA VAL A 244 4.68 8.02 -7.08
C VAL A 244 6.20 8.07 -6.94
N MET A 245 6.93 7.01 -7.33
CA MET A 245 8.39 6.99 -7.29
C MET A 245 9.00 8.04 -8.22
N LEU A 246 8.45 8.20 -9.43
CA LEU A 246 8.91 9.20 -10.39
C LEU A 246 8.63 10.61 -9.88
N THR A 247 7.43 10.90 -9.39
CA THR A 247 7.06 12.20 -8.80
C THR A 247 7.99 12.57 -7.64
N LEU A 248 8.24 11.66 -6.70
CA LEU A 248 9.17 11.90 -5.60
C LEU A 248 10.57 12.26 -6.09
N HIS A 249 11.07 11.56 -7.11
CA HIS A 249 12.37 11.82 -7.69
C HIS A 249 12.41 13.16 -8.44
N GLU A 250 11.37 13.49 -9.20
CA GLU A 250 11.22 14.78 -9.91
C GLU A 250 11.14 15.97 -8.93
N LEU A 251 10.53 15.77 -7.76
CA LEU A 251 10.51 16.76 -6.67
C LEU A 251 11.86 16.89 -5.96
N GLY A 252 12.86 16.08 -6.29
CA GLY A 252 14.23 16.17 -5.82
C GLY A 252 14.60 15.15 -4.73
N ALA A 253 13.80 14.09 -4.50
CA ALA A 253 14.21 13.01 -3.62
C ALA A 253 15.33 12.18 -4.28
N GLU A 254 16.48 12.08 -3.58
CA GLU A 254 17.63 11.28 -4.01
C GLU A 254 17.89 10.09 -3.06
N ARG A 255 17.25 10.09 -1.89
CA ARG A 255 17.36 9.03 -0.88
C ARG A 255 15.96 8.52 -0.52
N PHE A 256 15.74 7.21 -0.64
CA PHE A 256 14.46 6.55 -0.37
C PHE A 256 14.62 5.55 0.78
N VAL A 257 13.84 5.72 1.85
CA VAL A 257 13.93 4.93 3.07
C VAL A 257 12.65 4.13 3.26
N ASP A 258 12.73 2.81 3.09
CA ASP A 258 11.64 1.87 3.36
C ASP A 258 11.63 1.54 4.87
N VAL A 259 10.59 1.96 5.59
CA VAL A 259 10.49 1.83 7.05
C VAL A 259 9.67 0.63 7.50
N GLY A 260 9.08 -0.10 6.59
CA GLY A 260 8.22 -1.21 6.93
C GLY A 260 8.94 -2.55 7.07
N PRO A 261 8.20 -3.58 7.41
CA PRO A 261 8.74 -4.93 7.38
C PRO A 261 9.11 -5.33 5.94
N GLY A 262 10.13 -6.18 5.80
CA GLY A 262 10.57 -6.65 4.49
C GLY A 262 11.35 -5.61 3.67
N ARG A 263 11.37 -5.78 2.36
CA ARG A 263 12.13 -4.95 1.40
C ARG A 263 11.39 -4.74 0.09
N VAL A 264 10.07 -4.72 0.15
CA VAL A 264 9.24 -4.69 -1.06
C VAL A 264 9.42 -3.36 -1.78
N LEU A 265 9.29 -2.24 -1.07
CA LEU A 265 9.35 -0.91 -1.69
C LEU A 265 10.76 -0.56 -2.17
N THR A 266 11.80 -0.95 -1.43
CA THR A 266 13.20 -0.83 -1.89
C THR A 266 13.40 -1.59 -3.21
N GLY A 267 12.83 -2.81 -3.32
CA GLY A 267 12.87 -3.60 -4.55
C GLY A 267 12.15 -2.95 -5.72
N LEU A 268 11.02 -2.31 -5.49
CA LEU A 268 10.25 -1.58 -6.50
C LEU A 268 10.96 -0.29 -6.94
N ALA A 269 11.48 0.48 -5.97
CA ALA A 269 12.25 1.69 -6.23
C ALA A 269 13.48 1.39 -7.10
N LYS A 270 14.22 0.31 -6.81
CA LYS A 270 15.39 -0.14 -7.62
C LYS A 270 15.03 -0.45 -9.07
N ARG A 271 13.81 -0.89 -9.34
CA ARG A 271 13.33 -1.21 -10.71
C ARG A 271 12.82 0.01 -11.46
N THR A 272 12.50 1.08 -10.73
CA THR A 272 11.90 2.31 -11.28
C THR A 272 12.91 3.43 -11.42
N LEU A 273 13.81 3.58 -10.46
CA LEU A 273 14.74 4.69 -10.35
C LEU A 273 16.20 4.25 -10.56
N SER A 274 17.02 5.17 -11.00
CA SER A 274 18.48 5.00 -11.13
C SER A 274 19.22 6.16 -10.45
N GLY A 275 20.41 5.88 -9.91
CA GLY A 275 21.25 6.93 -9.32
C GLY A 275 20.78 7.44 -7.95
N VAL A 276 19.85 6.75 -7.29
CA VAL A 276 19.33 7.11 -5.96
C VAL A 276 19.90 6.20 -4.86
N GLU A 277 19.91 6.71 -3.64
CA GLU A 277 20.22 5.91 -2.45
C GLU A 277 18.98 5.18 -1.94
N LEU A 278 19.08 3.87 -1.73
CA LEU A 278 18.00 3.03 -1.20
C LEU A 278 18.38 2.48 0.17
N VAL A 279 17.55 2.73 1.16
CA VAL A 279 17.76 2.33 2.56
C VAL A 279 16.57 1.49 3.03
N ASN A 280 16.87 0.43 3.78
CA ASN A 280 15.89 -0.37 4.49
C ASN A 280 16.11 -0.18 5.99
N ALA A 281 15.05 0.11 6.75
CA ALA A 281 15.11 0.28 8.20
C ALA A 281 15.18 -1.06 8.94
#